data_2847c4adb2ece2af6c001b51dfe1a32a
#
_entry.id   2847c4adb2ece2af6c001b51dfe1a32a
#
_cell.length_a   1.000
_cell.length_b   1.000
_cell.length_c   1.000
_cell.angle_alpha   90.00
_cell.angle_beta   90.00
_cell.angle_gamma   90.00
#
_symmetry.space_group_name_H-M   'P 1'
#
loop_
_entity.id
_entity.type
_entity.pdbx_description
1 polymer ?
#
loop_
_entity_poly.entity_id
_entity_poly.type
_entity_poly.pdbx_seq_one_letter_code
_entity_poly.pdbx_strand_id
1 'polypeptide(L)'
;LTFRSKYRAADIEYKKGSLVQGGLFEISKSDEKKLDIYEDFPILYKKYYFTYQNNKIMTYTMVKKTIFRYPSEKYLNIIKKGYKDCDLDKKNLMNALKY
;
A
#
# COMPACT_ATOMS: atom_id res chain seq x y z
N LEU A 1 0.80 -4.06 6.90
CA LEU A 1 -0.28 -3.97 5.92
C LEU A 1 -1.63 -4.20 6.59
N THR A 2 -2.55 -3.34 6.33
CA THR A 2 -3.93 -3.48 6.80
C THR A 2 -4.89 -2.98 5.72
N PHE A 3 -6.19 -3.11 5.95
CA PHE A 3 -7.24 -2.63 5.04
C PHE A 3 -8.24 -1.84 5.85
N ARG A 4 -8.63 -0.69 5.34
CA ARG A 4 -9.54 0.20 6.07
C ARG A 4 -10.29 1.17 5.15
N SER A 5 -11.10 2.04 5.74
CA SER A 5 -11.97 3.03 5.10
C SER A 5 -13.21 2.41 4.45
N LYS A 6 -14.12 3.26 4.00
CA LYS A 6 -15.31 2.81 3.25
C LYS A 6 -14.95 2.09 1.96
N TYR A 7 -13.75 2.33 1.44
CA TYR A 7 -13.27 1.66 0.22
C TYR A 7 -12.63 0.30 0.49
N ARG A 8 -12.38 -0.05 1.77
CA ARG A 8 -11.71 -1.30 2.18
C ARG A 8 -10.37 -1.46 1.46
N ALA A 9 -9.65 -0.34 1.31
CA ALA A 9 -8.41 -0.28 0.57
C ALA A 9 -7.19 -0.52 1.47
N ALA A 10 -6.08 -0.91 0.85
CA ALA A 10 -4.85 -1.19 1.55
C ALA A 10 -4.23 0.08 2.15
N ASP A 11 -3.68 -0.07 3.33
CA ASP A 11 -2.90 0.96 4.01
C ASP A 11 -1.71 0.30 4.71
N ILE A 12 -0.65 1.05 4.92
CA ILE A 12 0.50 0.61 5.70
C ILE A 12 0.64 1.50 6.92
N GLU A 13 1.07 0.88 8.02
CA GLU A 13 1.32 1.59 9.27
C GLU A 13 2.48 0.94 10.00
N TYR A 14 3.13 1.71 10.87
CA TYR A 14 4.19 1.16 11.69
C TYR A 14 3.63 0.16 12.68
N LYS A 15 4.22 -1.03 12.69
CA LYS A 15 3.92 -2.07 13.67
C LYS A 15 5.19 -2.87 13.91
N LYS A 16 5.70 -2.82 15.14
CA LYS A 16 6.92 -3.52 15.52
C LYS A 16 6.82 -5.02 15.20
N GLY A 17 7.83 -5.55 14.52
CA GLY A 17 7.87 -6.96 14.16
C GLY A 17 7.09 -7.32 12.90
N SER A 18 6.40 -6.36 12.28
CA SER A 18 5.68 -6.58 11.02
C SER A 18 6.52 -6.16 9.83
N LEU A 19 6.20 -6.74 8.67
CA LEU A 19 6.88 -6.49 7.42
C LEU A 19 5.86 -6.32 6.30
N VAL A 20 6.09 -5.33 5.45
CA VAL A 20 5.35 -5.16 4.19
C VAL A 20 6.34 -5.30 3.05
N GLN A 21 6.05 -6.21 2.14
CA GLN A 21 6.84 -6.39 0.92
C GLN A 21 6.22 -5.59 -0.21
N GLY A 22 7.06 -5.13 -1.12
CA GLY A 22 6.60 -4.36 -2.27
C GLY A 22 7.62 -4.33 -3.39
N GLY A 23 7.23 -3.71 -4.50
CA GLY A 23 8.11 -3.45 -5.62
C GLY A 23 8.52 -1.98 -5.65
N LEU A 24 9.77 -1.73 -6.03
CA LEU A 24 10.28 -0.38 -6.24
C LEU A 24 10.27 -0.06 -7.72
N PHE A 25 9.73 1.09 -8.07
CA PHE A 25 9.63 1.54 -9.45
C PHE A 25 10.13 2.96 -9.58
N GLU A 26 10.89 3.23 -10.64
CA GLU A 26 11.20 4.60 -11.02
C GLU A 26 10.01 5.16 -11.80
N ILE A 27 9.53 6.32 -11.39
CA ILE A 27 8.44 7.00 -12.07
C ILE A 27 8.80 8.44 -12.39
N SER A 28 8.25 8.97 -13.48
CA SER A 28 8.40 10.38 -13.83
C SER A 28 7.51 11.24 -12.94
N LYS A 29 7.75 12.55 -12.95
CA LYS A 29 6.86 13.52 -12.29
C LYS A 29 5.45 13.47 -12.87
N SER A 30 5.34 13.22 -14.17
CA SER A 30 4.05 13.06 -14.83
C SER A 30 3.30 11.84 -14.33
N ASP A 31 4.00 10.71 -14.16
CA ASP A 31 3.42 9.48 -13.58
C ASP A 31 2.99 9.71 -12.14
N GLU A 32 3.80 10.42 -11.35
CA GLU A 32 3.45 10.73 -9.97
C GLU A 32 2.16 11.54 -9.88
N LYS A 33 1.97 12.52 -10.75
CA LYS A 33 0.71 13.30 -10.81
C LYS A 33 -0.50 12.43 -11.10
N LYS A 34 -0.36 11.44 -11.99
CA LYS A 34 -1.44 10.49 -12.29
C LYS A 34 -1.75 9.62 -11.09
N LEU A 35 -0.72 9.15 -10.38
CA LEU A 35 -0.90 8.38 -9.15
C LEU A 35 -1.56 9.21 -8.06
N ASP A 36 -1.18 10.48 -7.91
CA ASP A 36 -1.80 11.37 -6.93
C ASP A 36 -3.32 11.47 -7.13
N ILE A 37 -3.76 11.53 -8.37
CA ILE A 37 -5.19 11.55 -8.70
C ILE A 37 -5.83 10.21 -8.39
N TYR A 38 -5.20 9.11 -8.78
CA TYR A 38 -5.70 7.76 -8.54
C TYR A 38 -5.84 7.46 -7.04
N GLU A 39 -4.87 7.92 -6.23
CA GLU A 39 -4.84 7.68 -4.78
C GLU A 39 -5.64 8.71 -3.99
N ASP A 40 -6.30 9.66 -4.66
CA ASP A 40 -7.01 10.75 -4.01
C ASP A 40 -6.12 11.50 -3.00
N PHE A 41 -4.91 11.85 -3.45
CA PHE A 41 -3.97 12.65 -2.68
C PHE A 41 -4.38 14.13 -2.73
N PRO A 42 -4.35 14.88 -1.66
CA PRO A 42 -3.93 14.52 -0.30
C PRO A 42 -5.09 14.16 0.66
N ILE A 43 -6.27 13.84 0.14
CA ILE A 43 -7.50 13.64 0.93
C ILE A 43 -7.52 12.25 1.58
N LEU A 44 -7.50 11.18 0.77
CA LEU A 44 -7.55 9.80 1.26
C LEU A 44 -6.17 9.32 1.68
N TYR A 45 -5.18 9.55 0.83
CA TYR A 45 -3.78 9.18 1.08
C TYR A 45 -2.91 10.41 1.18
N LYS A 46 -1.83 10.28 1.96
CA LYS A 46 -0.70 11.22 2.02
C LYS A 46 0.57 10.50 1.61
N LYS A 47 1.59 11.27 1.27
CA LYS A 47 2.90 10.71 0.89
C LYS A 47 3.76 10.53 2.12
N TYR A 48 4.41 9.38 2.19
CA TYR A 48 5.41 9.05 3.20
C TYR A 48 6.73 8.77 2.50
N TYR A 49 7.81 9.38 2.98
CA TYR A 49 9.15 9.25 2.39
C TYR A 49 10.08 8.56 3.36
N PHE A 50 10.94 7.71 2.80
CA PHE A 50 12.01 7.06 3.57
C PHE A 50 13.22 6.86 2.66
N THR A 51 14.37 6.53 3.25
CA THR A 51 15.60 6.27 2.50
C THR A 51 15.88 4.79 2.46
N TYR A 52 16.19 4.27 1.29
CA TYR A 52 16.60 2.89 1.08
C TYR A 52 17.75 2.87 0.09
N GLN A 53 18.89 2.28 0.49
CA GLN A 53 20.11 2.23 -0.34
C GLN A 53 20.49 3.58 -0.94
N ASN A 54 20.47 4.63 -0.09
CA ASN A 54 20.78 6.02 -0.45
C ASN A 54 19.79 6.67 -1.41
N ASN A 55 18.67 6.04 -1.70
CA ASN A 55 17.61 6.60 -2.54
C ASN A 55 16.42 7.01 -1.69
N LYS A 56 15.82 8.15 -2.06
CA LYS A 56 14.57 8.61 -1.44
C LYS A 56 13.41 7.87 -2.06
N ILE A 57 12.67 7.14 -1.23
CA ILE A 57 11.53 6.32 -1.65
C ILE A 57 10.25 6.98 -1.15
N MET A 58 9.21 6.96 -1.97
CA MET A 58 7.89 7.47 -1.62
C MET A 58 6.86 6.34 -1.65
N THR A 59 5.97 6.32 -0.68
CA THR A 59 4.79 5.47 -0.66
C THR A 59 3.59 6.27 -0.17
N TYR A 60 2.40 5.76 -0.44
CA TYR A 60 1.16 6.38 0.04
C TYR A 60 0.68 5.68 1.30
N THR A 61 0.22 6.47 2.27
CA THR A 61 -0.44 5.97 3.48
C THR A 61 -1.73 6.74 3.71
N MET A 62 -2.74 6.09 4.28
CA MET A 62 -4.02 6.77 4.53
C MET A 62 -3.89 7.86 5.58
N VAL A 63 -4.58 8.97 5.33
CA VAL A 63 -4.64 10.11 6.26
C VAL A 63 -5.38 9.73 7.53
N LYS A 64 -6.56 9.08 7.39
CA LYS A 64 -7.37 8.64 8.54
C LYS A 64 -7.12 7.16 8.83
N LYS A 65 -6.75 6.85 10.06
CA LYS A 65 -6.49 5.48 10.51
C LYS A 65 -7.75 4.89 11.13
N THR A 66 -8.70 4.48 10.28
CA THR A 66 -9.96 3.88 10.72
C THR A 66 -9.76 2.39 11.06
N ILE A 67 -10.84 1.74 11.53
CA ILE A 67 -10.78 0.32 11.88
C ILE A 67 -10.56 -0.54 10.63
N PHE A 68 -10.08 -1.75 10.86
CA PHE A 68 -9.90 -2.75 9.80
C PHE A 68 -11.23 -3.07 9.11
N ARG A 69 -11.17 -3.19 7.78
CA ARG A 69 -12.29 -3.67 6.97
C ARG A 69 -11.75 -4.62 5.90
N TYR A 70 -12.31 -5.82 5.84
CA TYR A 70 -11.86 -6.86 4.91
C TYR A 70 -12.03 -6.35 3.46
N PRO A 71 -11.01 -6.51 2.59
CA PRO A 71 -11.09 -6.04 1.20
C PRO A 71 -12.09 -6.84 0.39
N SER A 72 -12.59 -6.23 -0.70
CA SER A 72 -13.42 -6.96 -1.65
C SER A 72 -12.58 -8.06 -2.33
N GLU A 73 -13.24 -9.13 -2.78
CA GLU A 73 -12.56 -10.21 -3.48
C GLU A 73 -11.85 -9.72 -4.75
N LYS A 74 -12.50 -8.85 -5.52
CA LYS A 74 -11.92 -8.27 -6.74
C LYS A 74 -10.65 -7.48 -6.43
N TYR A 75 -10.68 -6.63 -5.41
CA TYR A 75 -9.52 -5.84 -5.01
C TYR A 75 -8.39 -6.72 -4.49
N LEU A 76 -8.72 -7.70 -3.65
CA LEU A 76 -7.75 -8.63 -3.10
C LEU A 76 -7.06 -9.44 -4.20
N ASN A 77 -7.79 -9.85 -5.23
CA ASN A 77 -7.21 -10.58 -6.35
C ASN A 77 -6.22 -9.73 -7.14
N ILE A 78 -6.48 -8.43 -7.27
CA ILE A 78 -5.53 -7.49 -7.89
C ILE A 78 -4.23 -7.41 -7.07
N ILE A 79 -4.34 -7.33 -5.76
CA ILE A 79 -3.17 -7.31 -4.86
C ILE A 79 -2.38 -8.62 -4.96
N LYS A 80 -3.07 -9.76 -4.95
CA LYS A 80 -2.43 -11.08 -5.10
C LYS A 80 -1.67 -11.18 -6.43
N LYS A 81 -2.25 -10.64 -7.50
CA LYS A 81 -1.57 -10.58 -8.80
C LYS A 81 -0.30 -9.73 -8.72
N GLY A 82 -0.34 -8.60 -8.05
CA GLY A 82 0.84 -7.76 -7.84
C GLY A 82 1.94 -8.48 -7.08
N TYR A 83 1.58 -9.24 -6.04
CA TYR A 83 2.53 -10.08 -5.30
C TYR A 83 3.19 -11.10 -6.21
N LYS A 84 2.40 -11.76 -7.05
CA LYS A 84 2.90 -12.73 -8.03
C LYS A 84 3.82 -12.08 -9.05
N ASP A 85 3.43 -10.94 -9.61
CA ASP A 85 4.19 -10.22 -10.64
C ASP A 85 5.54 -9.73 -10.11
N CYS A 86 5.61 -9.36 -8.82
CA CYS A 86 6.84 -8.91 -8.17
C CYS A 86 7.58 -10.05 -7.44
N ASP A 87 7.13 -11.27 -7.58
CA ASP A 87 7.71 -12.46 -6.92
C ASP A 87 7.81 -12.30 -5.41
N LEU A 88 6.74 -11.83 -4.78
CA LEU A 88 6.67 -11.61 -3.35
C LEU A 88 5.99 -12.78 -2.63
N ASP A 89 6.45 -13.06 -1.41
CA ASP A 89 5.81 -14.03 -0.53
C ASP A 89 4.48 -13.49 -0.02
N LYS A 90 3.42 -14.28 -0.16
CA LYS A 90 2.07 -13.90 0.27
C LYS A 90 1.84 -14.00 1.77
N LYS A 91 2.81 -14.48 2.55
CA LYS A 91 2.65 -14.71 3.99
C LYS A 91 2.19 -13.48 4.74
N ASN A 92 2.81 -12.34 4.49
CA ASN A 92 2.45 -11.10 5.17
C ASN A 92 1.07 -10.59 4.73
N LEU A 93 0.71 -10.78 3.46
CA LEU A 93 -0.63 -10.47 2.97
C LEU A 93 -1.68 -11.32 3.69
N MET A 94 -1.46 -12.64 3.79
CA MET A 94 -2.39 -13.55 4.46
C MET A 94 -2.53 -13.19 5.93
N ASN A 95 -1.45 -12.81 6.61
CA ASN A 95 -1.48 -12.37 8.00
C ASN A 95 -2.31 -11.09 8.17
N ALA A 96 -2.25 -10.17 7.22
CA ALA A 96 -3.05 -8.95 7.24
C ALA A 96 -4.55 -9.22 7.14
N LEU A 97 -4.94 -10.34 6.53
CA LEU A 97 -6.34 -10.73 6.36
C LEU A 97 -6.93 -11.46 7.57
N LYS A 98 -6.09 -11.88 8.51
CA LYS A 98 -6.52 -12.60 9.71
C LYS A 98 -7.00 -11.69 10.85
N TYR A 99 -7.05 -10.44 10.61
CA TYR A 99 -7.35 -9.45 11.63
C TYR A 99 -8.74 -9.61 12.26
#